data_387a2cf2c492dde54bc8c1557e6ec99e
#
_entry.id   387a2cf2c492dde54bc8c1557e6ec99e
#
_cell.length_a   1.000
_cell.length_b   1.000
_cell.length_c   1.000
_cell.angle_alpha   90.00
_cell.angle_beta   90.00
_cell.angle_gamma   90.00
#
_symmetry.space_group_name_H-M   'P 1'
#
loop_
_entity.id
_entity.type
_entity.pdbx_description
1 polymer ?
#
loop_
_entity_poly.entity_id
_entity_poly.type
_entity_poly.pdbx_seq_one_letter_code
_entity_poly.pdbx_strand_id
1 'polypeptide(L)'
;MRPDLILKTLEDAGFAACFVGGCVRDTLLGKPVHDWDVTTSALPEEIMALFPRCIPTGIKHGTVTVLLNGESFEVTTFRRDGAYHDGRHPDSVVFVPNLTEDLARRDFTINAMAMHLDGRITDCFDGKADLKRGIIRCVGNPEQRFREDALRMLRAWRFSAQLGFQIEDDTARAILENAGLCRLLSRERVCAEAEKTLLSPRPETLSVMLREGLLAACRIDGDYELHALKTVPAEPDVRWAMLKVLVPALDLRQFRLPSRRVQLAETAAAAYRPSYTREALKELIAASGEDAARVCAKLSNQEALLEEILQSGECVSLRGLAVNGRDFPALQGRSAGETLRRLLDHVLAFPEDNNRQTLLRLAEEWSGNSDADGHKDVGDVKRQQKDTL
;
A
#
# COMPACT_ATOMS: atom_id res chain seq x y z
N MET A 1 15.76 11.10 -19.11
CA MET A 1 14.55 11.95 -19.07
C MET A 1 14.91 13.35 -19.54
N ARG A 2 14.20 13.91 -20.52
CA ARG A 2 14.44 15.29 -21.03
C ARG A 2 13.14 16.10 -20.96
N PRO A 3 12.68 16.40 -19.74
CA PRO A 3 11.41 17.11 -19.52
C PRO A 3 11.43 18.56 -20.07
N ASP A 4 12.62 19.14 -20.18
CA ASP A 4 12.86 20.45 -20.76
C ASP A 4 12.32 20.59 -22.20
N LEU A 5 12.23 19.51 -22.96
CA LEU A 5 11.67 19.56 -24.32
C LEU A 5 10.18 19.92 -24.32
N ILE A 6 9.43 19.53 -23.29
CA ILE A 6 8.01 19.88 -23.16
C ILE A 6 7.85 21.39 -22.98
N LEU A 7 8.62 21.97 -22.02
CA LEU A 7 8.58 23.41 -21.77
C LEU A 7 9.00 24.17 -23.02
N LYS A 8 10.12 23.76 -23.62
CA LYS A 8 10.63 24.41 -24.81
C LYS A 8 9.64 24.43 -25.97
N THR A 9 8.98 23.29 -26.24
CA THR A 9 7.97 23.21 -27.32
C THR A 9 6.80 24.16 -27.07
N LEU A 10 6.34 24.27 -25.81
CA LEU A 10 5.27 25.17 -25.44
C LEU A 10 5.71 26.65 -25.54
N GLU A 11 6.92 26.98 -25.06
CA GLU A 11 7.47 28.35 -25.12
C GLU A 11 7.76 28.80 -26.56
N ASP A 12 8.30 27.91 -27.40
CA ASP A 12 8.54 28.19 -28.84
C ASP A 12 7.21 28.46 -29.60
N ALA A 13 6.09 27.90 -29.10
CA ALA A 13 4.74 28.17 -29.62
C ALA A 13 4.08 29.43 -29.00
N GLY A 14 4.78 30.16 -28.11
CA GLY A 14 4.31 31.39 -27.50
C GLY A 14 3.51 31.20 -26.19
N PHE A 15 3.47 30.01 -25.63
CA PHE A 15 2.78 29.75 -24.38
C PHE A 15 3.73 29.80 -23.18
N ALA A 16 3.25 30.33 -22.05
CA ALA A 16 3.99 30.22 -20.80
C ALA A 16 3.93 28.76 -20.32
N ALA A 17 5.06 28.22 -19.88
CA ALA A 17 5.16 26.85 -19.35
C ALA A 17 6.16 26.77 -18.20
N CYS A 18 5.85 25.94 -17.19
CA CYS A 18 6.70 25.71 -16.02
C CYS A 18 6.53 24.29 -15.51
N PHE A 19 7.57 23.75 -14.90
CA PHE A 19 7.45 22.61 -14.00
C PHE A 19 6.80 23.05 -12.69
N VAL A 20 6.01 22.17 -12.06
CA VAL A 20 5.28 22.51 -10.83
C VAL A 20 5.13 21.31 -9.89
N GLY A 21 4.82 21.58 -8.64
CA GLY A 21 4.44 20.52 -7.71
C GLY A 21 5.64 19.76 -7.13
N GLY A 22 5.49 18.43 -7.07
CA GLY A 22 6.47 17.53 -6.44
C GLY A 22 7.84 17.59 -7.08
N CYS A 23 7.94 17.70 -8.40
CA CYS A 23 9.22 17.73 -9.12
C CYS A 23 10.04 18.97 -8.76
N VAL A 24 9.42 20.15 -8.60
CA VAL A 24 10.12 21.37 -8.19
C VAL A 24 10.63 21.25 -6.76
N ARG A 25 9.78 20.78 -5.84
CA ARG A 25 10.16 20.52 -4.44
C ARG A 25 11.36 19.57 -4.37
N ASP A 26 11.28 18.43 -5.07
CA ASP A 26 12.30 17.39 -4.99
C ASP A 26 13.60 17.82 -5.66
N THR A 27 13.54 18.59 -6.75
CA THR A 27 14.72 19.25 -7.34
C THR A 27 15.40 20.19 -6.35
N LEU A 28 14.64 21.03 -5.64
CA LEU A 28 15.18 21.94 -4.64
C LEU A 28 15.77 21.24 -3.41
N LEU A 29 15.28 20.01 -3.11
CA LEU A 29 15.82 19.14 -2.05
C LEU A 29 17.01 18.29 -2.52
N GLY A 30 17.40 18.35 -3.80
CA GLY A 30 18.44 17.49 -4.37
C GLY A 30 18.04 16.00 -4.43
N LYS A 31 16.73 15.70 -4.43
CA LYS A 31 16.20 14.34 -4.53
C LYS A 31 15.98 13.95 -6.00
N PRO A 32 16.04 12.63 -6.32
CA PRO A 32 15.66 12.16 -7.65
C PRO A 32 14.20 12.52 -7.97
N VAL A 33 13.97 13.01 -9.18
CA VAL A 33 12.63 13.32 -9.70
C VAL A 33 12.23 12.21 -10.67
N HIS A 34 11.08 11.59 -10.42
CA HIS A 34 10.56 10.52 -11.26
C HIS A 34 9.42 10.99 -12.16
N ASP A 35 8.54 11.85 -11.64
CA ASP A 35 7.36 12.35 -12.34
C ASP A 35 7.48 13.87 -12.50
N TRP A 36 7.40 14.35 -13.74
CA TRP A 36 7.48 15.76 -14.07
C TRP A 36 6.11 16.31 -14.46
N ASP A 37 5.54 17.12 -13.59
CA ASP A 37 4.30 17.84 -13.84
C ASP A 37 4.61 19.18 -14.49
N VAL A 38 3.89 19.49 -15.58
CA VAL A 38 3.99 20.76 -16.31
C VAL A 38 2.67 21.50 -16.17
N THR A 39 2.76 22.82 -15.98
CA THR A 39 1.61 23.70 -16.10
C THR A 39 1.87 24.76 -17.18
N THR A 40 0.84 25.17 -17.94
CA THR A 40 0.98 26.03 -19.11
C THR A 40 -0.22 26.96 -19.30
N SER A 41 -0.01 28.06 -20.03
CA SER A 41 -1.14 28.90 -20.51
C SER A 41 -1.86 28.30 -21.72
N ALA A 42 -1.31 27.28 -22.39
CA ALA A 42 -1.93 26.62 -23.52
C ALA A 42 -3.19 25.86 -23.08
N LEU A 43 -4.26 25.95 -23.88
CA LEU A 43 -5.47 25.14 -23.69
C LEU A 43 -5.23 23.67 -24.08
N PRO A 44 -6.07 22.72 -23.61
CA PRO A 44 -5.89 21.31 -23.92
C PRO A 44 -5.82 20.99 -25.42
N GLU A 45 -6.61 21.68 -26.23
CA GLU A 45 -6.63 21.53 -27.70
C GLU A 45 -5.32 22.02 -28.33
N GLU A 46 -4.76 23.11 -27.79
CA GLU A 46 -3.48 23.67 -28.25
C GLU A 46 -2.32 22.73 -27.87
N ILE A 47 -2.33 22.17 -26.66
CA ILE A 47 -1.37 21.16 -26.24
C ILE A 47 -1.42 19.95 -27.19
N MET A 48 -2.61 19.43 -27.48
CA MET A 48 -2.78 18.27 -28.38
C MET A 48 -2.36 18.59 -29.83
N ALA A 49 -2.44 19.83 -30.26
CA ALA A 49 -1.95 20.24 -31.59
C ALA A 49 -0.42 20.33 -31.67
N LEU A 50 0.25 20.65 -30.56
CA LEU A 50 1.71 20.78 -30.51
C LEU A 50 2.45 19.45 -30.40
N PHE A 51 1.85 18.46 -29.76
CA PHE A 51 2.50 17.18 -29.51
C PHE A 51 1.85 16.04 -30.30
N PRO A 52 2.64 15.22 -31.03
CA PRO A 52 2.11 14.21 -31.95
C PRO A 52 1.45 13.02 -31.24
N ARG A 53 1.72 12.82 -29.96
CA ARG A 53 1.15 11.74 -29.14
C ARG A 53 0.65 12.28 -27.81
N CYS A 54 -0.67 12.39 -27.68
CA CYS A 54 -1.33 12.83 -26.46
C CYS A 54 -2.43 11.85 -26.06
N ILE A 55 -2.65 11.71 -24.75
CA ILE A 55 -3.80 10.99 -24.18
C ILE A 55 -4.65 12.02 -23.42
N PRO A 56 -5.93 12.16 -23.76
CA PRO A 56 -6.84 13.13 -23.14
C PRO A 56 -7.32 12.64 -21.75
N THR A 57 -6.41 12.48 -20.80
CA THR A 57 -6.65 11.87 -19.49
C THR A 57 -7.56 12.68 -18.58
N GLY A 58 -7.64 14.00 -18.77
CA GLY A 58 -8.41 14.89 -17.90
C GLY A 58 -8.79 16.21 -18.55
N ILE A 59 -9.24 16.22 -19.81
CA ILE A 59 -9.57 17.44 -20.58
C ILE A 59 -10.53 18.37 -19.81
N LYS A 60 -11.55 17.82 -19.16
CA LYS A 60 -12.51 18.61 -18.36
C LYS A 60 -11.84 19.40 -17.23
N HIS A 61 -10.67 18.95 -16.80
CA HIS A 61 -9.84 19.59 -15.77
C HIS A 61 -8.57 20.24 -16.32
N GLY A 62 -8.47 20.35 -17.67
CA GLY A 62 -7.35 20.99 -18.34
C GLY A 62 -6.07 20.15 -18.42
N THR A 63 -6.11 18.83 -18.13
CA THR A 63 -4.94 17.97 -18.13
C THR A 63 -4.89 17.08 -19.38
N VAL A 64 -3.72 17.07 -20.02
CA VAL A 64 -3.39 16.18 -21.14
C VAL A 64 -2.08 15.44 -20.79
N THR A 65 -2.05 14.12 -20.99
CA THR A 65 -0.80 13.36 -20.90
C THR A 65 -0.10 13.37 -22.24
N VAL A 66 1.08 13.96 -22.28
CA VAL A 66 1.96 14.01 -23.47
C VAL A 66 2.92 12.83 -23.40
N LEU A 67 2.98 12.03 -24.48
CA LEU A 67 3.94 10.94 -24.62
C LEU A 67 5.13 11.40 -25.48
N LEU A 68 6.31 11.50 -24.88
CA LEU A 68 7.53 11.94 -25.56
C LEU A 68 8.69 10.99 -25.24
N ASN A 69 9.34 10.45 -26.28
CA ASN A 69 10.50 9.56 -26.15
C ASN A 69 10.27 8.33 -25.25
N GLY A 70 9.04 7.80 -25.21
CA GLY A 70 8.69 6.63 -24.37
C GLY A 70 8.34 6.99 -22.91
N GLU A 71 8.34 8.27 -22.57
CA GLU A 71 7.98 8.78 -21.24
C GLU A 71 6.64 9.52 -21.30
N SER A 72 5.95 9.63 -20.16
CA SER A 72 4.68 10.33 -20.03
C SER A 72 4.84 11.57 -19.15
N PHE A 73 4.23 12.69 -19.57
CA PHE A 73 4.25 13.95 -18.86
C PHE A 73 2.81 14.46 -18.70
N GLU A 74 2.43 14.82 -17.48
CA GLU A 74 1.16 15.49 -17.25
C GLU A 74 1.33 17.00 -17.52
N VAL A 75 0.60 17.49 -18.53
CA VAL A 75 0.58 18.90 -18.91
C VAL A 75 -0.80 19.45 -18.61
N THR A 76 -0.87 20.42 -17.69
CA THR A 76 -2.14 20.99 -17.22
C THR A 76 -2.21 22.48 -17.56
N THR A 77 -3.32 22.91 -18.17
CA THR A 77 -3.61 24.31 -18.40
C THR A 77 -3.75 25.07 -17.08
N PHE A 78 -3.19 26.29 -16.98
CA PHE A 78 -3.39 27.17 -15.82
C PHE A 78 -4.87 27.31 -15.54
N ARG A 79 -5.27 27.06 -14.29
CA ARG A 79 -6.68 27.05 -13.93
C ARG A 79 -6.93 27.58 -12.54
N ARG A 80 -8.11 28.10 -12.35
CA ARG A 80 -8.73 28.35 -11.06
C ARG A 80 -9.88 27.38 -10.87
N ASP A 81 -9.94 26.72 -9.74
CA ASP A 81 -11.01 25.84 -9.39
C ASP A 81 -12.22 26.67 -8.90
N GLY A 82 -13.43 26.29 -9.33
CA GLY A 82 -14.68 26.86 -8.85
C GLY A 82 -15.07 26.36 -7.46
N ALA A 83 -16.34 26.46 -7.11
CA ALA A 83 -16.85 25.90 -5.86
C ALA A 83 -16.74 24.37 -5.84
N TYR A 84 -16.64 23.80 -4.66
CA TYR A 84 -16.59 22.35 -4.44
C TYR A 84 -17.85 21.93 -3.67
N HIS A 85 -18.76 21.22 -4.33
CA HIS A 85 -19.97 20.71 -3.68
C HIS A 85 -19.84 19.26 -3.22
N ASP A 86 -19.01 18.47 -3.88
CA ASP A 86 -18.79 17.05 -3.55
C ASP A 86 -17.54 16.81 -2.66
N GLY A 87 -16.86 17.89 -2.24
CA GLY A 87 -15.61 17.81 -1.45
C GLY A 87 -14.43 17.18 -2.19
N ARG A 88 -14.48 17.15 -3.55
CA ARG A 88 -13.42 16.56 -4.36
C ARG A 88 -13.17 17.29 -5.68
N HIS A 89 -14.23 17.48 -6.44
CA HIS A 89 -14.13 18.08 -7.77
C HIS A 89 -14.71 19.49 -7.73
N PRO A 90 -14.01 20.47 -8.31
CA PRO A 90 -14.61 21.75 -8.51
C PRO A 90 -15.77 21.59 -9.51
N ASP A 91 -16.91 22.23 -9.24
CA ASP A 91 -18.07 22.21 -10.13
C ASP A 91 -17.76 22.76 -11.51
N SER A 92 -16.81 23.68 -11.55
CA SER A 92 -16.31 24.29 -12.76
C SER A 92 -14.81 24.56 -12.66
N VAL A 93 -14.14 24.46 -13.78
CA VAL A 93 -12.76 24.86 -13.94
C VAL A 93 -12.72 26.03 -14.89
N VAL A 94 -12.09 27.11 -14.47
CA VAL A 94 -11.89 28.29 -15.31
C VAL A 94 -10.42 28.35 -15.69
N PHE A 95 -10.13 28.26 -16.98
CA PHE A 95 -8.76 28.45 -17.48
C PHE A 95 -8.37 29.92 -17.34
N VAL A 96 -7.21 30.15 -16.79
CA VAL A 96 -6.68 31.48 -16.47
C VAL A 96 -5.32 31.69 -17.13
N PRO A 97 -4.96 32.92 -17.51
CA PRO A 97 -3.65 33.19 -18.09
C PRO A 97 -2.55 33.34 -17.04
N ASN A 98 -2.90 33.36 -15.75
CA ASN A 98 -1.99 33.73 -14.66
C ASN A 98 -1.52 32.49 -13.87
N LEU A 99 -0.21 32.25 -13.89
CA LEU A 99 0.45 31.21 -13.13
C LEU A 99 0.18 31.30 -11.61
N THR A 100 0.11 32.50 -11.04
CA THR A 100 -0.14 32.69 -9.61
C THR A 100 -1.48 32.12 -9.16
N GLU A 101 -2.52 32.24 -10.00
CA GLU A 101 -3.83 31.65 -9.70
C GLU A 101 -3.78 30.10 -9.74
N ASP A 102 -3.01 29.52 -10.66
CA ASP A 102 -2.82 28.05 -10.69
C ASP A 102 -2.04 27.57 -9.45
N LEU A 103 -1.04 28.31 -9.01
CA LEU A 103 -0.30 27.98 -7.79
C LEU A 103 -1.17 28.14 -6.52
N ALA A 104 -2.06 29.13 -6.48
CA ALA A 104 -2.92 29.44 -5.34
C ALA A 104 -3.91 28.31 -4.99
N ARG A 105 -4.35 27.49 -5.95
CA ARG A 105 -5.28 26.37 -5.74
C ARG A 105 -4.61 25.11 -5.19
N ARG A 106 -3.27 25.07 -5.12
CA ARG A 106 -2.51 23.89 -4.67
C ARG A 106 -2.65 23.66 -3.17
N ASP A 107 -2.25 22.47 -2.73
CA ASP A 107 -2.42 22.03 -1.35
C ASP A 107 -1.48 22.75 -0.35
N PHE A 108 -0.16 22.66 -0.60
CA PHE A 108 0.85 23.14 0.33
C PHE A 108 1.85 24.05 -0.37
N THR A 109 2.40 25.01 0.38
CA THR A 109 3.38 25.99 -0.09
C THR A 109 4.58 25.34 -0.77
N ILE A 110 5.09 24.24 -0.21
CA ILE A 110 6.21 23.47 -0.74
C ILE A 110 5.94 22.80 -2.10
N ASN A 111 4.66 22.68 -2.50
CA ASN A 111 4.23 22.16 -3.80
C ASN A 111 3.63 23.26 -4.69
N ALA A 112 3.58 24.51 -4.20
CA ALA A 112 3.02 25.66 -4.91
C ALA A 112 4.11 26.59 -5.47
N MET A 113 5.18 25.99 -5.95
CA MET A 113 6.29 26.65 -6.64
C MET A 113 6.35 26.20 -8.10
N ALA A 114 6.81 27.09 -8.98
CA ALA A 114 7.01 26.77 -10.38
C ALA A 114 8.48 27.01 -10.77
N MET A 115 9.03 26.10 -11.58
CA MET A 115 10.38 26.21 -12.12
C MET A 115 10.33 26.40 -13.63
N HIS A 116 10.93 27.49 -14.10
CA HIS A 116 11.04 27.83 -15.52
C HIS A 116 12.18 27.06 -16.20
N LEU A 117 12.17 27.05 -17.52
CA LEU A 117 13.21 26.38 -18.33
C LEU A 117 14.63 26.88 -18.02
N ASP A 118 14.81 28.16 -17.65
CA ASP A 118 16.08 28.78 -17.24
C ASP A 118 16.49 28.45 -15.79
N GLY A 119 15.68 27.63 -15.07
CA GLY A 119 15.91 27.28 -13.67
C GLY A 119 15.41 28.30 -12.65
N ARG A 120 14.87 29.43 -13.08
CA ARG A 120 14.28 30.46 -12.20
C ARG A 120 13.02 29.87 -11.52
N ILE A 121 12.88 30.13 -10.21
CA ILE A 121 11.74 29.69 -9.43
C ILE A 121 10.76 30.84 -9.19
N THR A 122 9.52 30.67 -9.58
CA THR A 122 8.38 31.48 -9.14
C THR A 122 7.80 30.90 -7.87
N ASP A 123 7.86 31.66 -6.79
CA ASP A 123 7.39 31.29 -5.45
C ASP A 123 6.54 32.45 -4.89
N CYS A 124 5.22 32.28 -4.94
CA CYS A 124 4.26 33.29 -4.50
C CYS A 124 3.77 33.09 -3.06
N PHE A 125 4.12 31.96 -2.44
CA PHE A 125 3.55 31.52 -1.15
C PHE A 125 4.62 31.12 -0.13
N ASP A 126 5.85 31.59 -0.28
CA ASP A 126 6.99 31.32 0.60
C ASP A 126 7.37 29.82 0.71
N GLY A 127 7.09 29.03 -0.34
CA GLY A 127 7.36 27.61 -0.38
C GLY A 127 8.83 27.26 -0.20
N LYS A 128 9.76 28.07 -0.73
CA LYS A 128 11.22 27.91 -0.51
C LYS A 128 11.61 28.10 0.95
N ALA A 129 10.98 29.06 1.63
CA ALA A 129 11.23 29.31 3.05
C ALA A 129 10.73 28.16 3.91
N ASP A 130 9.51 27.68 3.63
CA ASP A 130 8.93 26.53 4.33
C ASP A 130 9.71 25.24 4.03
N LEU A 131 10.17 25.04 2.80
CA LEU A 131 11.02 23.93 2.40
C LEU A 131 12.34 23.91 3.20
N LYS A 132 12.98 25.07 3.34
CA LYS A 132 14.21 25.22 4.13
C LYS A 132 14.00 24.99 5.63
N ARG A 133 12.84 25.36 6.16
CA ARG A 133 12.46 25.16 7.58
C ARG A 133 11.95 23.73 7.86
N GLY A 134 11.66 22.95 6.84
CA GLY A 134 11.02 21.64 7.01
C GLY A 134 9.57 21.74 7.47
N ILE A 135 8.80 22.67 6.91
CA ILE A 135 7.41 22.95 7.30
C ILE A 135 6.44 22.59 6.17
N ILE A 136 5.32 21.94 6.53
CA ILE A 136 4.17 21.71 5.67
C ILE A 136 3.09 22.71 6.07
N ARG A 137 2.82 23.67 5.21
CA ARG A 137 1.82 24.73 5.39
C ARG A 137 0.86 24.70 4.22
N CYS A 138 -0.44 24.84 4.49
CA CYS A 138 -1.46 25.03 3.46
C CYS A 138 -1.24 26.35 2.71
N VAL A 139 -1.57 26.35 1.41
CA VAL A 139 -1.66 27.58 0.63
C VAL A 139 -2.94 28.32 1.01
N GLY A 140 -2.80 29.54 1.51
CA GLY A 140 -3.95 30.35 1.94
C GLY A 140 -4.57 29.87 3.25
N ASN A 141 -5.91 29.84 3.31
CA ASN A 141 -6.64 29.43 4.52
C ASN A 141 -6.78 27.90 4.63
N PRO A 142 -6.20 27.25 5.66
CA PRO A 142 -6.24 25.78 5.78
C PRO A 142 -7.66 25.20 5.89
N GLU A 143 -8.55 25.85 6.64
CA GLU A 143 -9.93 25.40 6.81
C GLU A 143 -10.67 25.35 5.49
N GLN A 144 -10.53 26.40 4.67
CA GLN A 144 -11.10 26.44 3.33
C GLN A 144 -10.51 25.33 2.45
N ARG A 145 -9.19 25.14 2.47
CA ARG A 145 -8.50 24.10 1.67
C ARG A 145 -8.98 22.69 2.02
N PHE A 146 -9.23 22.39 3.29
CA PHE A 146 -9.71 21.07 3.72
C PHE A 146 -11.18 20.85 3.43
N ARG A 147 -12.00 21.90 3.43
CA ARG A 147 -13.40 21.82 2.99
C ARG A 147 -13.52 21.61 1.48
N GLU A 148 -12.61 22.14 0.68
CA GLU A 148 -12.54 21.89 -0.77
C GLU A 148 -12.18 20.43 -1.08
N ASP A 149 -11.16 19.88 -0.43
CA ASP A 149 -10.77 18.46 -0.55
C ASP A 149 -10.16 17.95 0.76
N ALA A 150 -10.96 17.19 1.50
CA ALA A 150 -10.55 16.60 2.77
C ALA A 150 -9.32 15.67 2.65
N LEU A 151 -9.02 15.14 1.45
CA LEU A 151 -7.82 14.32 1.23
C LEU A 151 -6.54 15.10 1.52
N ARG A 152 -6.56 16.41 1.43
CA ARG A 152 -5.39 17.26 1.74
C ARG A 152 -4.91 17.06 3.18
N MET A 153 -5.80 16.72 4.13
CA MET A 153 -5.43 16.39 5.51
C MET A 153 -4.56 15.12 5.58
N LEU A 154 -4.95 14.06 4.86
CA LEU A 154 -4.14 12.85 4.78
C LEU A 154 -2.80 13.13 4.05
N ARG A 155 -2.84 13.95 3.00
CA ARG A 155 -1.64 14.35 2.27
C ARG A 155 -0.65 15.12 3.13
N ALA A 156 -1.11 15.98 4.07
CA ALA A 156 -0.24 16.69 5.02
C ALA A 156 0.57 15.70 5.86
N TRP A 157 -0.09 14.73 6.47
CA TRP A 157 0.57 13.69 7.27
C TRP A 157 1.46 12.78 6.42
N ARG A 158 1.03 12.44 5.21
CA ARG A 158 1.88 11.69 4.28
C ARG A 158 3.16 12.44 3.92
N PHE A 159 3.08 13.74 3.60
CA PHE A 159 4.28 14.53 3.34
C PHE A 159 5.16 14.67 4.57
N SER A 160 4.57 14.83 5.76
CA SER A 160 5.30 14.77 7.02
C SER A 160 6.07 13.46 7.17
N ALA A 161 5.45 12.33 6.88
CA ALA A 161 6.07 11.01 6.93
C ALA A 161 7.19 10.81 5.89
N GLN A 162 6.99 11.31 4.67
CA GLN A 162 7.94 11.15 3.55
C GLN A 162 9.14 12.09 3.62
N LEU A 163 8.92 13.33 4.05
CA LEU A 163 9.94 14.39 4.05
C LEU A 163 10.59 14.56 5.42
N GLY A 164 9.95 14.11 6.48
CA GLY A 164 10.39 14.36 7.84
C GLY A 164 10.06 15.77 8.33
N PHE A 165 9.14 16.46 7.68
CA PHE A 165 8.76 17.83 7.96
C PHE A 165 7.67 17.91 9.02
N GLN A 166 7.61 19.05 9.72
CA GLN A 166 6.55 19.34 10.68
C GLN A 166 5.36 20.01 9.97
N ILE A 167 4.16 19.71 10.44
CA ILE A 167 2.97 20.43 9.98
C ILE A 167 2.89 21.74 10.78
N GLU A 168 2.65 22.85 10.09
CA GLU A 168 2.50 24.17 10.69
C GLU A 168 1.26 24.21 11.61
N ASP A 169 1.34 24.98 12.72
CA ASP A 169 0.35 24.93 13.82
C ASP A 169 -1.09 25.23 13.36
N ASP A 170 -1.32 26.27 12.53
CA ASP A 170 -2.67 26.58 12.05
C ASP A 170 -3.17 25.51 11.07
N THR A 171 -2.29 24.95 10.26
CA THR A 171 -2.59 23.82 9.39
C THR A 171 -2.96 22.58 10.21
N ALA A 172 -2.20 22.27 11.27
CA ALA A 172 -2.46 21.12 12.16
C ALA A 172 -3.79 21.31 12.92
N ARG A 173 -4.06 22.50 13.43
CA ARG A 173 -5.34 22.82 14.11
C ARG A 173 -6.52 22.61 13.16
N ALA A 174 -6.43 23.14 11.94
CA ALA A 174 -7.48 22.98 10.94
C ALA A 174 -7.70 21.51 10.55
N ILE A 175 -6.64 20.65 10.54
CA ILE A 175 -6.80 19.21 10.35
C ILE A 175 -7.70 18.61 11.43
N LEU A 176 -7.41 18.88 12.71
CA LEU A 176 -8.19 18.35 13.84
C LEU A 176 -9.65 18.80 13.77
N GLU A 177 -9.89 20.08 13.49
CA GLU A 177 -11.24 20.65 13.40
C GLU A 177 -12.07 20.10 12.23
N ASN A 178 -11.43 19.69 11.14
CA ASN A 178 -12.10 19.21 9.93
C ASN A 178 -11.95 17.69 9.70
N ALA A 179 -11.31 16.94 10.60
CA ALA A 179 -11.05 15.50 10.45
C ALA A 179 -12.32 14.69 10.14
N GLY A 180 -13.49 15.12 10.64
CA GLY A 180 -14.78 14.48 10.37
C GLY A 180 -15.14 14.40 8.88
N LEU A 181 -14.63 15.30 8.05
CA LEU A 181 -14.85 15.29 6.59
C LEU A 181 -14.21 14.07 5.92
N CYS A 182 -13.18 13.47 6.52
CA CYS A 182 -12.51 12.29 5.95
C CYS A 182 -13.43 11.07 5.81
N ARG A 183 -14.55 11.02 6.52
CA ARG A 183 -15.58 9.96 6.36
C ARG A 183 -16.23 9.96 4.98
N LEU A 184 -16.21 11.09 4.29
CA LEU A 184 -16.82 11.29 2.96
C LEU A 184 -15.86 10.90 1.82
N LEU A 185 -14.60 10.66 2.12
CA LEU A 185 -13.60 10.30 1.10
C LEU A 185 -13.84 8.90 0.55
N SER A 186 -13.51 8.70 -0.73
CA SER A 186 -13.48 7.36 -1.29
C SER A 186 -12.33 6.54 -0.66
N ARG A 187 -12.62 5.27 -0.38
CA ARG A 187 -11.66 4.37 0.28
C ARG A 187 -10.40 4.17 -0.54
N GLU A 188 -10.51 4.17 -1.86
CA GLU A 188 -9.39 4.05 -2.78
C GLU A 188 -8.39 5.22 -2.62
N ARG A 189 -8.90 6.45 -2.49
CA ARG A 189 -8.06 7.64 -2.25
C ARG A 189 -7.39 7.58 -0.88
N VAL A 190 -8.13 7.20 0.16
CA VAL A 190 -7.61 7.03 1.52
C VAL A 190 -6.54 5.94 1.54
N CYS A 191 -6.79 4.80 0.88
CA CYS A 191 -5.82 3.71 0.75
C CYS A 191 -4.52 4.17 0.09
N ALA A 192 -4.61 4.93 -1.01
CA ALA A 192 -3.43 5.43 -1.72
C ALA A 192 -2.54 6.33 -0.84
N GLU A 193 -3.13 7.21 -0.04
CA GLU A 193 -2.38 8.06 0.90
C GLU A 193 -1.84 7.25 2.10
N ALA A 194 -2.64 6.33 2.64
CA ALA A 194 -2.22 5.43 3.72
C ALA A 194 -1.06 4.52 3.29
N GLU A 195 -1.11 3.93 2.09
CA GLU A 195 -0.02 3.08 1.57
C GLU A 195 1.25 3.90 1.34
N LYS A 196 1.16 5.11 0.78
CA LYS A 196 2.31 5.99 0.63
C LYS A 196 2.92 6.41 1.97
N THR A 197 2.09 6.56 3.01
CA THR A 197 2.55 6.83 4.38
C THR A 197 3.20 5.58 4.97
N LEU A 198 2.56 4.43 4.82
CA LEU A 198 3.04 3.13 5.29
C LEU A 198 4.42 2.79 4.69
N LEU A 199 4.66 3.12 3.42
CA LEU A 199 5.92 2.87 2.71
C LEU A 199 6.97 3.98 2.90
N SER A 200 6.65 5.02 3.64
CA SER A 200 7.55 6.13 3.92
C SER A 200 8.66 5.78 4.92
N PRO A 201 9.66 6.66 5.09
CA PRO A 201 10.65 6.54 6.16
C PRO A 201 10.07 6.63 7.59
N ARG A 202 8.87 7.20 7.74
CA ARG A 202 8.18 7.38 9.03
C ARG A 202 6.78 6.75 9.03
N PRO A 203 6.66 5.43 8.83
CA PRO A 203 5.36 4.76 8.69
C PRO A 203 4.52 4.82 9.98
N GLU A 204 5.15 5.02 11.14
CA GLU A 204 4.48 5.22 12.41
C GLU A 204 3.59 6.47 12.45
N THR A 205 3.74 7.40 11.52
CA THR A 205 2.83 8.55 11.33
C THR A 205 1.37 8.11 11.12
N LEU A 206 1.15 6.87 10.65
CA LEU A 206 -0.20 6.29 10.59
C LEU A 206 -0.88 6.25 11.96
N SER A 207 -0.16 6.16 13.08
CA SER A 207 -0.77 6.19 14.42
C SER A 207 -1.50 7.52 14.67
N VAL A 208 -0.89 8.63 14.23
CA VAL A 208 -1.52 9.95 14.34
C VAL A 208 -2.76 10.04 13.44
N MET A 209 -2.66 9.55 12.20
CA MET A 209 -3.80 9.56 11.26
C MET A 209 -4.97 8.71 11.78
N LEU A 210 -4.70 7.60 12.46
CA LEU A 210 -5.72 6.76 13.12
C LEU A 210 -6.34 7.48 14.30
N ARG A 211 -5.52 8.03 15.21
CA ARG A 211 -5.98 8.74 16.40
C ARG A 211 -6.82 9.99 16.07
N GLU A 212 -6.46 10.70 15.00
CA GLU A 212 -7.21 11.87 14.53
C GLU A 212 -8.44 11.52 13.69
N GLY A 213 -8.71 10.23 13.42
CA GLY A 213 -9.87 9.77 12.66
C GLY A 213 -9.78 10.04 11.16
N LEU A 214 -8.59 10.30 10.60
CA LEU A 214 -8.40 10.60 9.18
C LEU A 214 -8.63 9.38 8.28
N LEU A 215 -8.56 8.16 8.84
CA LEU A 215 -8.83 6.91 8.12
C LEU A 215 -10.27 6.41 8.32
N ALA A 216 -11.17 7.24 8.85
CA ALA A 216 -12.55 6.86 9.17
C ALA A 216 -13.37 6.37 7.97
N ALA A 217 -13.07 6.78 6.72
CA ALA A 217 -13.66 6.20 5.51
C ALA A 217 -13.39 4.70 5.38
N CYS A 218 -12.25 4.22 5.90
CA CYS A 218 -11.87 2.81 5.95
C CYS A 218 -12.33 2.12 7.26
N ARG A 219 -13.21 2.78 8.04
CA ARG A 219 -13.82 2.25 9.28
C ARG A 219 -12.81 1.81 10.32
N ILE A 220 -11.73 2.55 10.44
CA ILE A 220 -10.70 2.34 11.44
C ILE A 220 -10.30 3.68 12.06
N ASP A 221 -10.21 3.70 13.36
CA ASP A 221 -9.69 4.77 14.22
C ASP A 221 -9.08 4.14 15.46
N GLY A 222 -8.49 4.93 16.33
CA GLY A 222 -7.92 4.50 17.59
C GLY A 222 -6.46 4.89 17.75
N ASP A 223 -5.94 4.59 18.93
CA ASP A 223 -4.55 4.86 19.30
C ASP A 223 -3.77 3.54 19.31
N TYR A 224 -2.76 3.46 18.45
CA TYR A 224 -1.96 2.26 18.24
C TYR A 224 -0.48 2.60 18.21
N GLU A 225 0.32 1.78 18.88
CA GLU A 225 1.78 1.85 18.84
C GLU A 225 2.33 1.21 17.56
N LEU A 226 2.72 2.03 16.59
CA LEU A 226 3.14 1.59 15.25
C LEU A 226 4.65 1.67 15.00
N HIS A 227 5.48 1.89 16.02
CA HIS A 227 6.93 2.04 15.86
C HIS A 227 7.62 0.83 15.21
N ALA A 228 7.10 -0.38 15.43
CA ALA A 228 7.62 -1.60 14.81
C ALA A 228 7.53 -1.60 13.27
N LEU A 229 6.69 -0.76 12.66
CA LEU A 229 6.67 -0.60 11.20
C LEU A 229 8.02 -0.13 10.62
N LYS A 230 8.85 0.58 11.40
CA LYS A 230 10.19 1.01 10.95
C LYS A 230 11.19 -0.12 10.86
N THR A 231 11.00 -1.19 11.63
CA THR A 231 11.98 -2.28 11.74
C THR A 231 11.86 -3.29 10.60
N VAL A 232 10.81 -3.19 9.80
CA VAL A 232 10.55 -4.10 8.67
C VAL A 232 10.74 -3.40 7.32
N PRO A 233 11.09 -4.14 6.25
CA PRO A 233 11.28 -3.57 4.92
C PRO A 233 10.10 -2.74 4.44
N ALA A 234 10.39 -1.65 3.69
CA ALA A 234 9.38 -0.78 3.10
C ALA A 234 8.76 -1.41 1.83
N GLU A 235 8.25 -2.61 1.96
CA GLU A 235 7.57 -3.36 0.92
C GLU A 235 6.07 -3.45 1.22
N PRO A 236 5.18 -3.28 0.23
CA PRO A 236 3.73 -3.24 0.46
C PRO A 236 3.21 -4.44 1.25
N ASP A 237 3.52 -5.67 0.81
CA ASP A 237 2.99 -6.89 1.42
C ASP A 237 3.50 -7.08 2.86
N VAL A 238 4.76 -6.70 3.13
CA VAL A 238 5.38 -6.77 4.46
C VAL A 238 4.78 -5.73 5.41
N ARG A 239 4.69 -4.47 4.96
CA ARG A 239 4.18 -3.36 5.79
C ARG A 239 2.68 -3.50 6.09
N TRP A 240 1.85 -3.97 5.14
CA TRP A 240 0.45 -4.26 5.39
C TRP A 240 0.25 -5.46 6.34
N ALA A 241 1.08 -6.50 6.23
CA ALA A 241 1.05 -7.63 7.17
C ALA A 241 1.46 -7.16 8.58
N MET A 242 2.54 -6.37 8.72
CA MET A 242 2.94 -5.83 10.02
C MET A 242 1.88 -4.91 10.62
N LEU A 243 1.27 -4.05 9.81
CA LEU A 243 0.16 -3.21 10.27
C LEU A 243 -1.00 -4.07 10.80
N LYS A 244 -1.34 -5.17 10.12
CA LYS A 244 -2.37 -6.13 10.58
C LYS A 244 -1.98 -6.83 11.89
N VAL A 245 -0.70 -7.15 12.10
CA VAL A 245 -0.18 -7.68 13.39
C VAL A 245 -0.37 -6.66 14.51
N LEU A 246 0.00 -5.39 14.27
CA LEU A 246 -0.06 -4.31 15.27
C LEU A 246 -1.49 -3.83 15.55
N VAL A 247 -2.38 -3.98 14.58
CA VAL A 247 -3.78 -3.56 14.64
C VAL A 247 -4.70 -4.75 14.31
N PRO A 248 -4.90 -5.70 15.23
CA PRO A 248 -5.68 -6.92 14.96
C PRO A 248 -7.12 -6.67 14.50
N ALA A 249 -7.73 -5.57 14.96
CA ALA A 249 -9.09 -5.16 14.56
C ALA A 249 -9.17 -4.61 13.12
N LEU A 250 -8.03 -4.36 12.45
CA LEU A 250 -7.99 -3.83 11.09
C LEU A 250 -8.64 -4.80 10.10
N ASP A 251 -9.68 -4.36 9.41
CA ASP A 251 -10.23 -5.05 8.23
C ASP A 251 -9.59 -4.47 6.96
N LEU A 252 -8.61 -5.18 6.41
CA LEU A 252 -7.86 -4.76 5.22
C LEU A 252 -8.75 -4.60 3.98
N ARG A 253 -9.92 -5.26 3.92
CA ARG A 253 -10.89 -5.13 2.82
C ARG A 253 -11.48 -3.72 2.73
N GLN A 254 -11.53 -3.00 3.85
CA GLN A 254 -12.00 -1.61 3.90
C GLN A 254 -11.08 -0.66 3.11
N PHE A 255 -9.80 -1.02 2.95
CA PHE A 255 -8.83 -0.25 2.16
C PHE A 255 -8.88 -0.53 0.65
N ARG A 256 -9.76 -1.40 0.18
CA ARG A 256 -9.86 -1.74 -1.25
C ARG A 256 -8.55 -2.27 -1.85
N LEU A 257 -7.74 -2.90 -1.04
CA LEU A 257 -6.52 -3.58 -1.51
C LEU A 257 -6.89 -4.76 -2.44
N PRO A 258 -5.98 -5.14 -3.37
CA PRO A 258 -6.15 -6.36 -4.14
C PRO A 258 -6.37 -7.58 -3.25
N SER A 259 -7.33 -8.45 -3.60
CA SER A 259 -7.71 -9.62 -2.78
C SER A 259 -6.52 -10.52 -2.42
N ARG A 260 -5.57 -10.71 -3.36
CA ARG A 260 -4.33 -11.45 -3.09
C ARG A 260 -3.52 -10.83 -1.95
N ARG A 261 -3.37 -9.49 -1.94
CA ARG A 261 -2.62 -8.79 -0.89
C ARG A 261 -3.34 -8.88 0.46
N VAL A 262 -4.67 -8.75 0.48
CA VAL A 262 -5.47 -8.93 1.70
C VAL A 262 -5.22 -10.32 2.28
N GLN A 263 -5.40 -11.36 1.46
CA GLN A 263 -5.21 -12.74 1.89
C GLN A 263 -3.78 -13.00 2.38
N LEU A 264 -2.77 -12.53 1.65
CA LEU A 264 -1.37 -12.69 2.02
C LEU A 264 -1.05 -12.01 3.37
N ALA A 265 -1.49 -10.76 3.54
CA ALA A 265 -1.25 -10.01 4.76
C ALA A 265 -2.00 -10.62 5.97
N GLU A 266 -3.25 -11.07 5.80
CA GLU A 266 -4.02 -11.77 6.85
C GLU A 266 -3.34 -13.10 7.23
N THR A 267 -2.91 -13.89 6.23
CA THR A 267 -2.23 -15.18 6.47
C THR A 267 -0.89 -14.98 7.18
N ALA A 268 -0.08 -14.06 6.71
CA ALA A 268 1.21 -13.76 7.32
C ALA A 268 1.04 -13.19 8.74
N ALA A 269 0.08 -12.29 8.97
CA ALA A 269 -0.20 -11.75 10.30
C ALA A 269 -0.65 -12.82 11.30
N ALA A 270 -1.49 -13.76 10.86
CA ALA A 270 -1.96 -14.87 11.70
C ALA A 270 -0.82 -15.86 12.05
N ALA A 271 0.13 -16.04 11.12
CA ALA A 271 1.26 -16.95 11.31
C ALA A 271 2.49 -16.28 11.95
N TYR A 272 2.49 -14.95 12.10
CA TYR A 272 3.64 -14.19 12.57
C TYR A 272 4.13 -14.63 13.95
N ARG A 273 5.44 -14.83 14.04
CA ARG A 273 6.19 -15.02 15.29
C ARG A 273 7.42 -14.10 15.26
N PRO A 274 7.88 -13.58 16.42
CA PRO A 274 9.09 -12.75 16.48
C PRO A 274 10.36 -13.48 16.01
N SER A 275 10.36 -14.81 16.11
CA SER A 275 11.45 -15.68 15.66
C SER A 275 10.89 -17.05 15.28
N TYR A 276 11.57 -17.71 14.34
CA TYR A 276 11.28 -19.06 13.88
C TYR A 276 12.50 -19.95 14.00
N THR A 277 12.30 -21.22 14.35
CA THR A 277 13.29 -22.26 14.09
C THR A 277 13.22 -22.69 12.62
N ARG A 278 14.21 -23.48 12.15
CA ARG A 278 14.20 -24.06 10.80
C ARG A 278 12.94 -24.90 10.57
N GLU A 279 12.56 -25.74 11.54
CA GLU A 279 11.38 -26.59 11.49
C GLU A 279 10.11 -25.75 11.40
N ALA A 280 9.97 -24.69 12.22
CA ALA A 280 8.81 -23.83 12.21
C ALA A 280 8.65 -23.07 10.88
N LEU A 281 9.74 -22.70 10.20
CA LEU A 281 9.67 -22.11 8.86
C LEU A 281 9.26 -23.15 7.80
N LYS A 282 9.74 -24.38 7.89
CA LYS A 282 9.31 -25.49 7.01
C LYS A 282 7.82 -25.77 7.17
N GLU A 283 7.33 -25.86 8.40
CA GLU A 283 5.90 -26.01 8.71
C GLU A 283 5.08 -24.84 8.16
N LEU A 284 5.59 -23.62 8.29
CA LEU A 284 4.93 -22.42 7.77
C LEU A 284 4.81 -22.45 6.23
N ILE A 285 5.88 -22.87 5.52
CA ILE A 285 5.83 -23.04 4.06
C ILE A 285 4.78 -24.08 3.70
N ALA A 286 4.76 -25.21 4.40
CA ALA A 286 3.83 -26.31 4.13
C ALA A 286 2.36 -25.90 4.37
N ALA A 287 2.09 -25.14 5.44
CA ALA A 287 0.74 -24.74 5.85
C ALA A 287 0.21 -23.55 5.08
N SER A 288 1.05 -22.54 4.85
CA SER A 288 0.64 -21.20 4.36
C SER A 288 1.21 -20.82 3.00
N GLY A 289 2.12 -21.63 2.47
CA GLY A 289 2.80 -21.39 1.20
C GLY A 289 4.01 -20.47 1.32
N GLU A 290 4.82 -20.46 0.26
CA GLU A 290 6.09 -19.74 0.19
C GLU A 290 5.92 -18.23 0.31
N ASP A 291 4.91 -17.64 -0.34
CA ASP A 291 4.66 -16.18 -0.28
C ASP A 291 4.46 -15.70 1.17
N ALA A 292 3.65 -16.42 1.95
CA ALA A 292 3.41 -16.07 3.35
C ALA A 292 4.66 -16.29 4.23
N ALA A 293 5.42 -17.37 3.98
CA ALA A 293 6.67 -17.63 4.67
C ALA A 293 7.72 -16.53 4.37
N ARG A 294 7.81 -16.05 3.13
CA ARG A 294 8.68 -14.92 2.75
C ARG A 294 8.32 -13.63 3.50
N VAL A 295 7.01 -13.33 3.60
CA VAL A 295 6.57 -12.17 4.38
C VAL A 295 6.92 -12.36 5.86
N CYS A 296 6.61 -13.51 6.45
CA CYS A 296 6.93 -13.78 7.87
C CYS A 296 8.43 -13.74 8.16
N ALA A 297 9.28 -14.28 7.26
CA ALA A 297 10.73 -14.20 7.38
C ALA A 297 11.24 -12.75 7.38
N LYS A 298 10.68 -11.89 6.52
CA LYS A 298 10.98 -10.46 6.52
C LYS A 298 10.50 -9.75 7.78
N LEU A 299 9.34 -10.12 8.31
CA LEU A 299 8.81 -9.56 9.56
C LEU A 299 9.68 -9.92 10.78
N SER A 300 10.33 -11.09 10.76
CA SER A 300 11.20 -11.60 11.85
C SER A 300 12.71 -11.45 11.56
N ASN A 301 13.07 -10.81 10.43
CA ASN A 301 14.46 -10.63 9.99
C ASN A 301 15.22 -11.97 9.83
N GLN A 302 14.56 -12.97 9.23
CA GLN A 302 15.08 -14.33 9.05
C GLN A 302 15.07 -14.79 7.57
N GLU A 303 15.19 -13.85 6.62
CA GLU A 303 15.22 -14.15 5.19
C GLU A 303 16.34 -15.12 4.82
N ALA A 304 17.53 -14.97 5.42
CA ALA A 304 18.66 -15.85 5.15
C ALA A 304 18.37 -17.31 5.50
N LEU A 305 17.70 -17.56 6.63
CA LEU A 305 17.30 -18.91 7.04
C LEU A 305 16.26 -19.50 6.09
N LEU A 306 15.29 -18.68 5.66
CA LEU A 306 14.29 -19.13 4.69
C LEU A 306 14.92 -19.48 3.34
N GLU A 307 15.83 -18.64 2.83
CA GLU A 307 16.52 -18.93 1.57
C GLU A 307 17.37 -20.18 1.64
N GLU A 308 18.03 -20.44 2.77
CA GLU A 308 18.77 -21.68 3.01
C GLU A 308 17.83 -22.91 2.91
N ILE A 309 16.63 -22.84 3.54
CA ILE A 309 15.63 -23.91 3.47
C ILE A 309 15.18 -24.14 2.02
N LEU A 310 14.87 -23.07 1.29
CA LEU A 310 14.38 -23.17 -0.09
C LEU A 310 15.45 -23.71 -1.06
N GLN A 311 16.73 -23.46 -0.78
CA GLN A 311 17.86 -23.93 -1.59
C GLN A 311 18.33 -25.35 -1.21
N SER A 312 17.99 -25.84 -0.01
CA SER A 312 18.43 -27.16 0.47
C SER A 312 17.86 -28.33 -0.32
N GLY A 313 16.77 -28.13 -1.07
CA GLY A 313 16.04 -29.20 -1.74
C GLY A 313 15.18 -30.05 -0.81
N GLU A 314 15.08 -29.71 0.48
CA GLU A 314 14.20 -30.39 1.41
C GLU A 314 12.72 -30.29 0.98
N CYS A 315 11.96 -31.35 1.27
CA CYS A 315 10.54 -31.35 0.98
C CYS A 315 9.79 -30.46 1.97
N VAL A 316 9.22 -29.36 1.47
CA VAL A 316 8.43 -28.38 2.26
C VAL A 316 7.01 -28.21 1.71
N SER A 317 6.59 -29.05 0.76
CA SER A 317 5.26 -28.95 0.15
C SER A 317 4.79 -30.31 -0.38
N LEU A 318 3.47 -30.45 -0.57
CA LEU A 318 2.89 -31.65 -1.17
C LEU A 318 3.48 -32.03 -2.54
N ARG A 319 3.98 -31.03 -3.28
CA ARG A 319 4.63 -31.28 -4.58
C ARG A 319 6.04 -31.87 -4.47
N GLY A 320 6.69 -31.65 -3.33
CA GLY A 320 8.02 -32.19 -3.03
C GLY A 320 8.02 -33.61 -2.51
N LEU A 321 6.85 -34.17 -2.17
CA LEU A 321 6.75 -35.58 -1.72
C LEU A 321 7.12 -36.53 -2.86
N ALA A 322 7.82 -37.60 -2.50
CA ALA A 322 8.15 -38.71 -3.44
C ALA A 322 6.95 -39.55 -3.86
N VAL A 323 5.74 -39.23 -3.38
CA VAL A 323 4.44 -39.80 -3.74
C VAL A 323 3.43 -38.73 -4.06
N ASN A 324 2.38 -39.07 -4.78
CA ASN A 324 1.27 -38.19 -5.10
C ASN A 324 -0.07 -38.94 -5.05
N GLY A 325 -1.21 -38.25 -5.29
CA GLY A 325 -2.53 -38.86 -5.17
C GLY A 325 -2.78 -40.09 -6.05
N ARG A 326 -2.02 -40.28 -7.14
CA ARG A 326 -2.14 -41.43 -8.03
C ARG A 326 -1.51 -42.68 -7.42
N ASP A 327 -0.65 -42.55 -6.46
CA ASP A 327 -0.01 -43.65 -5.73
C ASP A 327 -0.98 -44.32 -4.72
N PHE A 328 -2.12 -43.68 -4.47
CA PHE A 328 -3.15 -44.14 -3.52
C PHE A 328 -4.50 -44.37 -4.20
N PRO A 329 -4.62 -45.36 -5.12
CA PRO A 329 -5.82 -45.54 -5.94
C PRO A 329 -7.07 -45.93 -5.11
N ALA A 330 -6.88 -46.51 -3.92
CA ALA A 330 -7.95 -46.83 -3.00
C ALA A 330 -8.52 -45.62 -2.25
N LEU A 331 -7.77 -44.48 -2.22
CA LEU A 331 -8.15 -43.24 -1.57
C LEU A 331 -8.62 -42.24 -2.63
N GLN A 332 -9.79 -41.65 -2.44
CA GLN A 332 -10.32 -40.65 -3.38
C GLN A 332 -10.58 -39.29 -2.71
N GLY A 333 -10.41 -38.22 -3.47
CA GLY A 333 -10.81 -36.89 -3.04
C GLY A 333 -10.16 -36.46 -1.72
N ARG A 334 -10.99 -36.21 -0.72
CA ARG A 334 -10.57 -35.66 0.58
C ARG A 334 -9.61 -36.58 1.33
N SER A 335 -9.88 -37.88 1.32
CA SER A 335 -9.08 -38.90 2.04
C SER A 335 -7.62 -38.95 1.50
N ALA A 336 -7.43 -38.92 0.17
CA ALA A 336 -6.09 -38.86 -0.41
C ALA A 336 -5.34 -37.56 -0.02
N GLY A 337 -6.07 -36.45 0.04
CA GLY A 337 -5.50 -35.17 0.47
C GLY A 337 -5.07 -35.16 1.94
N GLU A 338 -5.82 -35.77 2.81
CA GLU A 338 -5.52 -35.93 4.25
C GLU A 338 -4.30 -36.84 4.46
N THR A 339 -4.22 -37.95 3.73
CA THR A 339 -3.05 -38.85 3.76
C THR A 339 -1.79 -38.13 3.29
N LEU A 340 -1.84 -37.40 2.17
CA LEU A 340 -0.68 -36.65 1.67
C LEU A 340 -0.23 -35.57 2.65
N ARG A 341 -1.14 -34.87 3.33
CA ARG A 341 -0.77 -33.90 4.38
C ARG A 341 -0.08 -34.57 5.54
N ARG A 342 -0.62 -35.69 6.03
CA ARG A 342 0.01 -36.45 7.12
C ARG A 342 1.39 -36.99 6.75
N LEU A 343 1.59 -37.40 5.49
CA LEU A 343 2.91 -37.77 4.97
C LEU A 343 3.86 -36.55 4.89
N LEU A 344 3.36 -35.39 4.50
CA LEU A 344 4.15 -34.18 4.51
C LEU A 344 4.58 -33.81 5.93
N ASP A 345 3.67 -33.83 6.90
CA ASP A 345 3.98 -33.56 8.31
C ASP A 345 5.07 -34.50 8.84
N HIS A 346 5.02 -35.79 8.44
CA HIS A 346 6.07 -36.76 8.77
C HIS A 346 7.42 -36.39 8.12
N VAL A 347 7.43 -36.08 6.82
CA VAL A 347 8.66 -35.73 6.07
C VAL A 347 9.27 -34.40 6.54
N LEU A 348 8.47 -33.47 7.04
CA LEU A 348 8.99 -32.24 7.65
C LEU A 348 9.84 -32.54 8.90
N ALA A 349 9.48 -33.55 9.68
CA ALA A 349 10.20 -33.99 10.87
C ALA A 349 11.34 -34.97 10.54
N PHE A 350 11.15 -35.81 9.51
CA PHE A 350 12.08 -36.87 9.08
C PHE A 350 12.35 -36.77 7.58
N PRO A 351 13.18 -35.80 7.12
CA PRO A 351 13.43 -35.53 5.69
C PRO A 351 13.98 -36.74 4.91
N GLU A 352 14.73 -37.63 5.56
CA GLU A 352 15.29 -38.86 5.00
C GLU A 352 14.23 -39.88 4.58
N ASP A 353 13.04 -39.79 5.15
CA ASP A 353 11.89 -40.67 4.83
C ASP A 353 11.15 -40.24 3.54
N ASN A 354 11.57 -39.16 2.90
CA ASN A 354 10.96 -38.72 1.64
C ASN A 354 11.40 -39.61 0.46
N ASN A 355 11.09 -40.88 0.56
CA ASN A 355 11.24 -41.83 -0.53
C ASN A 355 9.95 -42.64 -0.72
N ARG A 356 9.67 -43.03 -1.98
CA ARG A 356 8.40 -43.63 -2.34
C ARG A 356 8.04 -44.88 -1.53
N GLN A 357 9.01 -45.75 -1.27
CA GLN A 357 8.79 -47.01 -0.55
C GLN A 357 8.37 -46.78 0.90
N THR A 358 9.10 -45.89 1.60
CA THR A 358 8.78 -45.53 3.01
C THR A 358 7.41 -44.87 3.11
N LEU A 359 7.10 -43.93 2.21
CA LEU A 359 5.83 -43.20 2.27
C LEU A 359 4.60 -44.08 1.97
N LEU A 360 4.73 -45.01 1.04
CA LEU A 360 3.65 -45.98 0.79
C LEU A 360 3.40 -46.88 2.02
N ARG A 361 4.48 -47.43 2.60
CA ARG A 361 4.40 -48.25 3.81
C ARG A 361 3.72 -47.50 4.98
N LEU A 362 4.14 -46.27 5.24
CA LEU A 362 3.53 -45.44 6.29
C LEU A 362 2.05 -45.17 6.04
N ALA A 363 1.65 -44.90 4.80
CA ALA A 363 0.26 -44.68 4.46
C ALA A 363 -0.60 -45.94 4.70
N GLU A 364 -0.09 -47.15 4.37
CA GLU A 364 -0.71 -48.45 4.61
C GLU A 364 -0.88 -48.73 6.12
N GLU A 365 0.21 -48.53 6.90
CA GLU A 365 0.20 -48.70 8.36
C GLU A 365 -0.86 -47.82 9.04
N TRP A 366 -1.00 -46.57 8.59
CA TRP A 366 -1.98 -45.64 9.13
C TRP A 366 -3.40 -45.92 8.73
N SER A 367 -3.62 -46.52 7.54
CA SER A 367 -4.95 -46.96 7.10
C SER A 367 -5.42 -48.19 7.84
N GLY A 368 -4.54 -49.16 8.15
CA GLY A 368 -4.86 -50.37 8.91
C GLY A 368 -5.17 -50.11 10.38
N ASN A 369 -4.61 -49.07 11.00
CA ASN A 369 -4.92 -48.69 12.37
C ASN A 369 -6.24 -47.92 12.57
N SER A 370 -6.76 -47.26 11.50
CA SER A 370 -8.05 -46.56 11.58
C SER A 370 -9.26 -47.54 11.64
N ASP A 371 -9.12 -48.79 11.16
CA ASP A 371 -10.15 -49.79 11.27
C ASP A 371 -10.18 -50.51 12.64
N ALA A 372 -9.10 -50.38 13.42
CA ALA A 372 -9.03 -50.99 14.75
C ALA A 372 -9.70 -50.18 15.89
N ASP A 373 -9.85 -48.86 15.71
CA ASP A 373 -10.49 -47.97 16.69
C ASP A 373 -11.98 -47.67 16.40
N GLY A 374 -12.52 -48.23 15.30
CA GLY A 374 -13.91 -48.01 14.85
C GLY A 374 -14.98 -48.90 15.52
N HIS A 375 -14.60 -49.82 16.42
CA HIS A 375 -15.55 -50.70 17.15
C HIS A 375 -15.35 -50.65 18.66
N LYS A 376 -15.62 -49.50 19.28
CA LYS A 376 -16.09 -49.43 20.67
C LYS A 376 -17.44 -48.74 20.68
N ASP A 377 -18.42 -49.62 20.74
CA ASP A 377 -19.83 -49.44 20.98
C ASP A 377 -20.08 -48.42 22.09
N VAL A 378 -20.69 -47.28 21.74
CA VAL A 378 -21.27 -46.35 22.71
C VAL A 378 -22.74 -46.70 22.85
N GLY A 379 -22.98 -47.89 23.44
CA GLY A 379 -24.24 -48.30 23.95
C GLY A 379 -24.22 -48.27 25.49
N ASP A 380 -25.20 -47.57 26.05
CA ASP A 380 -25.59 -47.58 27.47
C ASP A 380 -24.74 -46.82 28.51
N VAL A 381 -24.93 -45.50 28.59
CA VAL A 381 -25.09 -44.82 29.91
C VAL A 381 -26.04 -43.63 29.76
N LYS A 382 -27.34 -43.91 29.63
CA LYS A 382 -28.41 -42.95 29.95
C LYS A 382 -29.45 -43.66 30.77
N ARG A 383 -29.26 -43.77 32.09
CA ARG A 383 -30.28 -43.88 33.16
C ARG A 383 -29.55 -43.99 34.49
N GLN A 384 -29.50 -42.91 35.20
CA GLN A 384 -29.62 -42.78 36.66
C GLN A 384 -28.91 -41.50 37.11
N GLN A 385 -29.69 -40.47 37.27
CA GLN A 385 -29.61 -39.51 38.36
C GLN A 385 -30.61 -38.36 38.09
N LYS A 386 -31.88 -38.72 38.26
CA LYS A 386 -32.87 -37.84 38.85
C LYS A 386 -33.07 -38.41 40.24
N ASP A 387 -33.09 -37.54 41.19
CA ASP A 387 -33.36 -37.60 42.60
C ASP A 387 -32.12 -37.42 43.50
N THR A 388 -31.95 -36.21 43.95
CA THR A 388 -31.81 -35.78 45.33
C THR A 388 -31.16 -34.39 45.39
N LEU A 389 -32.00 -33.38 45.87
CA LEU A 389 -31.71 -32.08 46.41
C LEU A 389 -31.30 -30.97 45.43
#